data_82431f8d422baaa8511d07571f29b758
#
_entry.id   82431f8d422baaa8511d07571f29b758
#
_cell.length_a   1.000
_cell.length_b   1.000
_cell.length_c   1.000
_cell.angle_alpha   90.00
_cell.angle_beta   90.00
_cell.angle_gamma   90.00
#
_symmetry.space_group_name_H-M   'P 1'
#
loop_
_entity.id
_entity.type
_entity.pdbx_description
1 polymer ?
#
loop_
_entity_poly.entity_id
_entity_poly.type
_entity_poly.pdbx_seq_one_letter_code
_entity_poly.pdbx_strand_id
1 'polypeptide(L)' 'MVYWVKVVFVDNQELLVKDAVRHTISDDMEILEIDTAKEVVIIPMRQVKYMACDAAIFNKKA' A
#
# COMPACT_ATOMS: atom_id res chain seq x y z
N MET A 1 -14.38 -3.79 4.45
CA MET A 1 -13.63 -2.83 5.27
C MET A 1 -12.53 -2.17 4.47
N VAL A 2 -12.38 -0.88 4.61
CA VAL A 2 -11.34 -0.17 3.88
C VAL A 2 -10.35 0.46 4.85
N TYR A 3 -9.16 0.76 4.38
CA TYR A 3 -8.14 1.40 5.19
C TYR A 3 -7.25 2.26 4.29
N TRP A 4 -6.44 3.09 4.91
CA TRP A 4 -5.55 3.96 4.14
C TRP A 4 -4.16 3.30 4.00
N VAL A 5 -3.55 3.55 2.85
CA VAL A 5 -2.16 3.14 2.59
C VAL A 5 -1.45 4.35 1.98
N LYS A 6 -0.29 4.66 2.52
CA LYS A 6 0.53 5.75 2.00
C LYS A 6 1.85 5.17 1.49
N VAL A 7 2.20 5.53 0.27
CA VAL A 7 3.48 5.10 -0.32
C VAL A 7 4.34 6.33 -0.53
N VAL A 8 5.56 6.29 -0.03
CA VAL A 8 6.53 7.36 -0.23
C VAL A 8 7.59 6.83 -1.19
N PHE A 9 7.79 7.56 -2.29
CA PHE A 9 8.71 7.15 -3.35
C PHE A 9 10.11 7.66 -3.09
N VAL A 10 11.09 7.09 -3.80
CA VAL A 10 12.48 7.46 -3.61
C VAL A 10 12.76 8.93 -3.91
N ASP A 11 11.92 9.58 -4.71
CA ASP A 11 12.02 11.01 -4.99
C ASP A 11 11.25 11.87 -3.98
N ASN A 12 10.77 11.25 -2.90
CA ASN A 12 10.02 11.89 -1.82
C ASN A 12 8.60 12.31 -2.18
N GLN A 13 8.10 11.91 -3.33
CA GLN A 13 6.68 12.09 -3.63
C GLN A 13 5.87 11.07 -2.86
N GLU A 14 4.61 11.37 -2.63
CA GLU A 14 3.72 10.53 -1.84
C GLU A 14 2.46 10.20 -2.61
N LEU A 15 1.97 8.99 -2.39
CA LEU A 15 0.68 8.56 -2.88
C LEU A 15 -0.14 8.08 -1.69
N LEU A 16 -1.31 8.67 -1.48
CA LEU A 16 -2.21 8.25 -0.42
C LEU A 16 -3.43 7.59 -1.03
N VAL A 17 -3.64 6.32 -0.70
CA VAL A 17 -4.83 5.57 -1.10
C VAL A 17 -5.69 5.44 0.13
N LYS A 18 -6.86 6.08 0.13
CA LYS A 18 -7.69 6.17 1.32
C LYS A 18 -8.65 5.01 1.48
N ASP A 19 -8.93 4.31 0.42
CA ASP A 19 -9.98 3.29 0.38
C ASP A 19 -9.46 1.93 -0.07
N ALA A 20 -8.27 1.57 0.38
CA ALA A 20 -7.71 0.27 0.06
C ALA A 20 -8.52 -0.83 0.72
N VAL A 21 -8.77 -1.90 -0.01
CA VAL A 21 -9.41 -3.09 0.54
C VAL A 21 -8.38 -4.19 0.77
N ARG A 22 -7.24 -4.11 0.09
CA ARG A 22 -6.18 -5.09 0.24
C ARG A 22 -4.89 -4.52 -0.33
N HIS A 23 -3.77 -4.95 0.19
CA HIS A 23 -2.48 -4.66 -0.43
C HIS A 23 -1.61 -5.91 -0.33
N THR A 24 -0.77 -6.09 -1.34
CA THR A 24 0.05 -7.29 -1.45
C THR A 24 1.39 -6.93 -2.05
N ILE A 25 2.43 -7.62 -1.63
CA ILE A 25 3.74 -7.52 -2.24
C ILE A 25 4.01 -8.85 -2.94
N SER A 26 4.45 -8.79 -4.19
CA SER A 26 4.70 -10.01 -4.96
C SER A 26 5.79 -10.86 -4.31
N ASP A 27 5.80 -12.16 -4.64
CA ASP A 27 6.75 -13.10 -4.04
C ASP A 27 8.20 -12.71 -4.29
N ASP A 28 8.48 -12.12 -5.44
CA ASP A 28 9.84 -11.69 -5.77
C ASP A 28 10.14 -10.29 -5.23
N MET A 29 9.18 -9.69 -4.52
CA MET A 29 9.29 -8.37 -3.89
C MET A 29 9.52 -7.25 -4.90
N GLU A 30 9.05 -7.41 -6.11
CA GLU A 30 9.25 -6.40 -7.14
C GLU A 30 8.05 -5.49 -7.35
N ILE A 31 6.89 -5.92 -6.91
CA ILE A 31 5.66 -5.17 -7.16
C ILE A 31 4.83 -5.07 -5.89
N LEU A 32 4.36 -3.85 -5.62
CA LEU A 32 3.37 -3.59 -4.59
C LEU A 32 2.03 -3.37 -5.28
N GLU A 33 1.03 -4.10 -4.87
CA GLU A 33 -0.32 -3.96 -5.41
C GLU A 33 -1.24 -3.45 -4.32
N ILE A 34 -2.01 -2.41 -4.62
CA ILE A 34 -3.01 -1.87 -3.70
C ILE A 34 -4.34 -1.91 -4.41
N ASP A 35 -5.28 -2.66 -3.87
CA ASP A 35 -6.59 -2.84 -4.46
C ASP A 35 -7.61 -1.95 -3.80
N THR A 36 -8.41 -1.27 -4.61
CA THR A 36 -9.58 -0.55 -4.12
C THR A 36 -10.81 -1.09 -4.85
N ALA A 37 -11.98 -0.63 -4.47
CA ALA A 37 -13.21 -1.04 -5.15
C ALA A 37 -13.24 -0.59 -6.61
N LYS A 38 -12.45 0.42 -6.94
CA LYS A 38 -12.50 1.03 -8.28
C LYS A 38 -11.31 0.70 -9.14
N GLU A 39 -10.17 0.39 -8.53
CA GLU A 39 -8.95 0.23 -9.31
C GLU A 39 -7.95 -0.64 -8.57
N VAL A 40 -6.98 -1.09 -9.32
CA VAL A 40 -5.82 -1.80 -8.78
C VAL A 40 -4.61 -0.94 -9.09
N VAL A 41 -3.89 -0.53 -8.06
CA VAL A 41 -2.70 0.30 -8.22
C VAL A 41 -1.47 -0.60 -8.17
N ILE A 42 -0.66 -0.56 -9.22
CA ILE A 42 0.53 -1.41 -9.32
C ILE A 42 1.76 -0.50 -9.24
N ILE A 43 2.63 -0.77 -8.29
CA ILE A 43 3.78 0.09 -8.02
C ILE A 43 5.06 -0.75 -8.03
N PRO A 44 6.07 -0.37 -8.81
CA PRO A 44 7.36 -1.08 -8.74
C PRO A 44 8.02 -0.81 -7.40
N MET A 45 8.40 -1.86 -6.70
CA MET A 45 8.97 -1.72 -5.36
C MET A 45 10.27 -0.93 -5.35
N ARG A 46 11.03 -0.97 -6.43
CA ARG A 46 12.29 -0.21 -6.49
C ARG A 46 12.08 1.29 -6.44
N GLN A 47 10.86 1.76 -6.67
CA GLN A 47 10.54 3.18 -6.58
C GLN A 47 10.07 3.56 -5.17
N VAL A 48 9.88 2.59 -4.31
CA VAL A 48 9.30 2.81 -2.99
C VAL A 48 10.40 3.01 -1.96
N LYS A 49 10.36 4.14 -1.26
CA LYS A 49 11.23 4.40 -0.14
C LYS A 49 10.69 3.69 1.11
N TYR A 50 9.41 3.89 1.38
CA TYR A 50 8.70 3.14 2.42
C TYR A 50 7.20 3.28 2.19
N MET A 51 6.45 2.44 2.86
CA MET A 51 5.00 2.58 2.87
C MET A 51 4.52 2.53 4.31
N ALA A 52 3.37 3.12 4.53
CA ALA A 52 2.69 3.08 5.82
C ALA A 52 1.24 2.77 5.57
N CYS A 53 0.59 2.17 6.53
CA CYS A 53 -0.83 1.91 6.43
C CYS A 53 -1.47 2.03 7.80
N ASP A 54 -2.79 1.99 7.81
CA ASP A 54 -3.55 2.13 9.04
C ASP A 54 -3.18 1.01 9.99
N ALA A 55 -2.69 1.36 11.16
CA ALA A 55 -2.28 0.38 12.17
C ALA A 55 -3.43 -0.53 12.58
N ALA A 56 -4.65 -0.07 12.44
CA ALA A 56 -5.80 -0.86 12.85
C ALA A 56 -5.91 -2.19 12.13
N ILE A 57 -5.37 -2.29 10.91
CA ILE A 57 -5.47 -3.57 10.19
C ILE A 57 -4.54 -4.64 10.77
N PHE A 58 -3.55 -4.23 11.57
CA PHE A 58 -2.63 -5.16 12.21
C PHE A 58 -2.94 -5.35 13.69
N ASN A 59 -3.84 -4.56 14.26
CA ASN A 59 -4.19 -4.59 15.66
C ASN A 59 -5.30 -5.54 15.89
N LYS A 60 -5.02 -6.75 15.74
CA LYS A 60 -6.06 -7.65 15.97
C LYS A 60 -6.16 -7.94 17.35
N LYS A 61 -6.00 -7.67 18.00
CA LYS A 61 -6.03 -8.01 19.16
C LYS A 61 -6.69 -8.34 19.74
N ALA A 62 -6.55 -8.54 19.86
CA ALA A 62 -7.02 -8.89 20.54
C ALA A 62 -7.41 -9.06 21.39
#